data_a43d9db94070de2b4d57c65411cc1aae
#
_entry.id   a43d9db94070de2b4d57c65411cc1aae
#
_cell.length_a   1.000
_cell.length_b   1.000
_cell.length_c   1.000
_cell.angle_alpha   90.00
_cell.angle_beta   90.00
_cell.angle_gamma   90.00
#
_symmetry.space_group_name_H-M   'P 1'
#
loop_
_entity.id
_entity.type
_entity.pdbx_description
1 polymer ?
#
loop_
_entity_poly.entity_id
_entity_poly.type
_entity_poly.pdbx_seq_one_letter_code
_entity_poly.pdbx_strand_id
1 'polypeptide(L)'
;MVSMSWLLEKEVVRELPAEWNGIVPTEVFIRESESIVNQTKKEGLALRILGGLAIAMHCQNQLDFAKKLSRTGTGVVEGQEYSDIDFVSYRKHRDKLKEFFNKIGYVKRRATLSSAASERQIYYHPKGWFYVDVFFDELLVANHPINFRGRLELDYPTITATDMLLEKVQMWEAFGVKDLKDCMLLLLAHDIKENSDEEAINASYVAKLLAQDWGFWYTVTTNLQNIKRFVTELDKLGAEVKIDPKLILQEERGNINTKIDMLVKKIEDEPKSFGWKMRAKVGTKKQWYCHVERPDTVGGFGIWEAIMRKGE
;
A
#
# COMPACT_ATOMS: atom_id res chain seq x y z
N MET A 1 -16.18 -22.96 2.12
CA MET A 1 -16.55 -22.02 1.04
C MET A 1 -17.21 -20.81 1.68
N VAL A 2 -16.43 -19.75 1.94
CA VAL A 2 -17.01 -18.48 2.38
C VAL A 2 -17.59 -17.85 1.14
N SER A 3 -18.89 -17.65 1.12
CA SER A 3 -19.64 -17.06 0.02
C SER A 3 -19.11 -15.64 -0.25
N MET A 4 -18.46 -15.43 -1.37
CA MET A 4 -18.06 -14.10 -1.87
C MET A 4 -19.27 -13.26 -2.34
N SER A 5 -20.48 -13.58 -1.89
CA SER A 5 -21.73 -12.95 -2.30
C SER A 5 -21.83 -11.44 -2.00
N TRP A 6 -20.98 -10.93 -1.12
CA TRP A 6 -20.91 -9.52 -0.76
C TRP A 6 -20.01 -8.68 -1.68
N LEU A 7 -19.12 -9.32 -2.48
CA LEU A 7 -18.20 -8.64 -3.40
C LEU A 7 -18.82 -8.32 -4.74
N LEU A 8 -19.85 -9.05 -5.13
CA LEU A 8 -20.51 -8.88 -6.42
C LEU A 8 -21.94 -8.40 -6.21
N GLU A 9 -22.26 -7.20 -6.65
CA GLU A 9 -23.66 -6.83 -6.86
C GLU A 9 -24.26 -7.83 -7.85
N LYS A 10 -25.58 -8.12 -7.75
CA LYS A 10 -26.30 -9.10 -8.57
C LYS A 10 -26.15 -8.94 -10.09
N GLU A 11 -25.56 -7.82 -10.53
CA GLU A 11 -25.40 -7.45 -11.94
C GLU A 11 -24.11 -7.99 -12.57
N VAL A 12 -23.14 -8.49 -11.78
CA VAL A 12 -21.86 -9.01 -12.31
C VAL A 12 -21.68 -10.47 -11.90
N VAL A 13 -21.72 -11.34 -12.88
CA VAL A 13 -21.46 -12.78 -12.70
C VAL A 13 -19.96 -13.02 -12.82
N ARG A 14 -19.39 -13.78 -11.87
CA ARG A 14 -17.98 -14.14 -11.92
C ARG A 14 -17.76 -15.30 -12.89
N GLU A 15 -17.16 -15.01 -14.02
CA GLU A 15 -16.78 -15.99 -15.05
C GLU A 15 -15.26 -16.15 -15.10
N LEU A 16 -14.71 -17.16 -14.43
CA LEU A 16 -13.29 -17.47 -14.51
C LEU A 16 -13.02 -18.53 -15.56
N PRO A 17 -11.97 -18.39 -16.39
CA PRO A 17 -11.48 -19.45 -17.25
C PRO A 17 -11.19 -20.72 -16.44
N ALA A 18 -11.54 -21.89 -16.98
CA ALA A 18 -11.38 -23.17 -16.27
C ALA A 18 -9.91 -23.46 -15.93
N GLU A 19 -8.99 -23.05 -16.79
CA GLU A 19 -7.54 -23.19 -16.62
C GLU A 19 -6.97 -22.39 -15.43
N TRP A 20 -7.70 -21.42 -14.90
CA TRP A 20 -7.29 -20.66 -13.73
C TRP A 20 -7.60 -21.33 -12.40
N ASN A 21 -8.30 -22.46 -12.42
CA ASN A 21 -8.63 -23.23 -11.21
C ASN A 21 -9.24 -22.40 -10.07
N GLY A 22 -10.05 -21.40 -10.43
CA GLY A 22 -10.72 -20.51 -9.45
C GLY A 22 -9.88 -19.34 -8.95
N ILE A 23 -8.63 -19.17 -9.41
CA ILE A 23 -7.68 -18.13 -8.98
C ILE A 23 -7.35 -17.24 -10.17
N VAL A 24 -7.47 -15.93 -10.02
CA VAL A 24 -7.02 -14.97 -11.04
C VAL A 24 -5.49 -14.87 -10.98
N PRO A 25 -4.77 -15.19 -12.08
CA PRO A 25 -3.31 -15.09 -12.09
C PRO A 25 -2.81 -13.66 -11.88
N THR A 26 -1.65 -13.51 -11.24
CA THR A 26 -0.99 -12.22 -11.00
C THR A 26 -0.75 -11.43 -12.29
N GLU A 27 -0.36 -12.11 -13.36
CA GLU A 27 -0.10 -11.51 -14.68
C GLU A 27 -1.35 -10.86 -15.28
N VAL A 28 -2.54 -11.32 -14.91
CA VAL A 28 -3.80 -10.71 -15.35
C VAL A 28 -3.99 -9.35 -14.71
N PHE A 29 -3.71 -9.24 -13.40
CA PHE A 29 -3.76 -7.95 -12.68
C PHE A 29 -2.76 -6.95 -13.25
N ILE A 30 -1.51 -7.38 -13.49
CA ILE A 30 -0.46 -6.53 -14.06
C ILE A 30 -0.88 -6.03 -15.44
N ARG A 31 -1.21 -6.94 -16.36
CA ARG A 31 -1.60 -6.58 -17.73
C ARG A 31 -2.81 -5.67 -17.79
N GLU A 32 -3.82 -5.94 -16.97
CA GLU A 32 -5.05 -5.13 -16.95
C GLU A 32 -4.78 -3.73 -16.38
N SER A 33 -4.03 -3.63 -15.29
CA SER A 33 -3.67 -2.34 -14.70
C SER A 33 -2.83 -1.48 -15.65
N GLU A 34 -1.84 -2.06 -16.32
CA GLU A 34 -1.03 -1.36 -17.34
C GLU A 34 -1.89 -0.93 -18.54
N SER A 35 -2.77 -1.81 -19.00
CA SER A 35 -3.69 -1.50 -20.12
C SER A 35 -4.57 -0.30 -19.80
N ILE A 36 -5.16 -0.27 -18.61
CA ILE A 36 -6.00 0.84 -18.13
C ILE A 36 -5.20 2.14 -18.05
N VAL A 37 -4.04 2.13 -17.41
CA VAL A 37 -3.21 3.35 -17.26
C VAL A 37 -2.71 3.86 -18.62
N ASN A 38 -2.31 2.95 -19.52
CA ASN A 38 -1.91 3.32 -20.88
C ASN A 38 -3.03 3.93 -21.70
N GLN A 39 -4.26 3.42 -21.58
CA GLN A 39 -5.43 3.95 -22.28
C GLN A 39 -5.84 5.32 -21.72
N THR A 40 -5.88 5.48 -20.39
CA THR A 40 -6.20 6.76 -19.75
C THR A 40 -5.18 7.84 -20.09
N LYS A 41 -3.87 7.48 -20.18
CA LYS A 41 -2.83 8.41 -20.62
C LYS A 41 -3.06 8.95 -22.03
N LYS A 42 -3.50 8.09 -22.96
CA LYS A 42 -3.84 8.51 -24.33
C LYS A 42 -5.02 9.49 -24.37
N GLU A 43 -5.93 9.40 -23.40
CA GLU A 43 -7.06 10.34 -23.23
C GLU A 43 -6.68 11.59 -22.39
N GLY A 44 -5.41 11.76 -22.03
CA GLY A 44 -4.91 12.91 -21.23
C GLY A 44 -5.33 12.87 -19.76
N LEU A 45 -5.65 11.68 -19.24
CA LEU A 45 -6.05 11.48 -17.85
C LEU A 45 -4.86 10.94 -17.04
N ALA A 46 -4.49 11.63 -15.97
CA ALA A 46 -3.49 11.14 -15.03
C ALA A 46 -4.12 10.04 -14.17
N LEU A 47 -3.65 8.81 -14.32
CA LEU A 47 -4.01 7.66 -13.49
C LEU A 47 -2.74 6.90 -13.17
N ARG A 48 -2.57 6.47 -11.91
CA ARG A 48 -1.41 5.68 -11.46
C ARG A 48 -1.85 4.50 -10.65
N ILE A 49 -1.13 3.40 -10.77
CA ILE A 49 -1.31 2.21 -9.94
C ILE A 49 -0.69 2.49 -8.57
N LEU A 50 -1.38 2.08 -7.50
CA LEU A 50 -0.87 2.12 -6.13
C LEU A 50 -1.08 0.77 -5.44
N GLY A 51 -0.77 0.68 -4.17
CA GLY A 51 -0.95 -0.56 -3.41
C GLY A 51 0.08 -1.63 -3.70
N GLY A 52 -0.22 -2.83 -3.29
CA GLY A 52 0.72 -3.94 -3.40
C GLY A 52 1.07 -4.37 -4.82
N LEU A 53 0.17 -4.16 -5.79
CA LEU A 53 0.44 -4.44 -7.20
C LEU A 53 1.49 -3.46 -7.76
N ALA A 54 1.39 -2.16 -7.42
CA ALA A 54 2.39 -1.17 -7.79
C ALA A 54 3.77 -1.51 -7.23
N ILE A 55 3.85 -1.96 -5.97
CA ILE A 55 5.10 -2.39 -5.34
C ILE A 55 5.72 -3.56 -6.10
N ALA A 56 4.93 -4.58 -6.44
CA ALA A 56 5.43 -5.72 -7.20
C ALA A 56 5.96 -5.32 -8.59
N MET A 57 5.28 -4.39 -9.27
CA MET A 57 5.71 -3.86 -10.56
C MET A 57 6.98 -3.02 -10.46
N HIS A 58 7.13 -2.24 -9.39
CA HIS A 58 8.26 -1.34 -9.17
C HIS A 58 9.52 -2.09 -8.69
N CYS A 59 9.34 -3.24 -8.05
CA CYS A 59 10.43 -4.03 -7.46
C CYS A 59 10.81 -5.26 -8.29
N GLN A 60 10.61 -5.24 -9.61
CA GLN A 60 10.93 -6.37 -10.50
C GLN A 60 12.42 -6.76 -10.48
N ASN A 61 13.31 -5.84 -10.14
CA ASN A 61 14.73 -6.10 -9.93
C ASN A 61 15.01 -6.98 -8.69
N GLN A 62 14.01 -7.23 -7.83
CA GLN A 62 14.12 -8.00 -6.59
C GLN A 62 13.13 -9.20 -6.54
N LEU A 63 12.81 -9.80 -7.69
CA LEU A 63 11.85 -10.91 -7.77
C LEU A 63 12.23 -12.12 -6.88
N ASP A 64 13.52 -12.41 -6.77
CA ASP A 64 13.97 -13.53 -5.93
C ASP A 64 13.75 -13.24 -4.44
N PHE A 65 13.95 -12.00 -4.01
CA PHE A 65 13.65 -11.60 -2.66
C PHE A 65 12.13 -11.60 -2.41
N ALA A 66 11.32 -11.12 -3.35
CA ALA A 66 9.86 -11.17 -3.27
C ALA A 66 9.34 -12.61 -3.08
N LYS A 67 9.91 -13.58 -3.80
CA LYS A 67 9.61 -15.02 -3.63
C LYS A 67 9.98 -15.53 -2.23
N LYS A 68 11.16 -15.16 -1.71
CA LYS A 68 11.60 -15.51 -0.35
C LYS A 68 10.65 -15.00 0.73
N LEU A 69 10.04 -13.84 0.51
CA LEU A 69 9.05 -13.26 1.43
C LEU A 69 7.70 -14.00 1.42
N SER A 70 7.45 -14.90 0.47
CA SER A 70 6.19 -15.67 0.36
C SER A 70 4.96 -14.77 0.50
N ARG A 71 4.83 -13.76 -0.36
CA ARG A 71 3.72 -12.81 -0.31
C ARG A 71 2.37 -13.45 -0.64
N THR A 72 2.38 -14.62 -1.29
CA THR A 72 1.21 -15.38 -1.71
C THR A 72 0.34 -15.85 -0.53
N GLY A 73 -0.97 -15.94 -0.76
CA GLY A 73 -1.92 -16.55 0.20
C GLY A 73 -2.47 -15.61 1.27
N THR A 74 -2.31 -14.30 1.11
CA THR A 74 -2.88 -13.29 2.02
C THR A 74 -4.12 -12.59 1.44
N GLY A 75 -4.58 -13.02 0.26
CA GLY A 75 -5.80 -12.53 -0.39
C GLY A 75 -7.08 -13.13 0.20
N VAL A 76 -8.22 -12.55 -0.18
CA VAL A 76 -9.57 -13.04 0.18
C VAL A 76 -9.82 -14.45 -0.40
N VAL A 77 -9.14 -14.79 -1.51
CA VAL A 77 -9.16 -16.12 -2.13
C VAL A 77 -7.85 -16.81 -1.79
N GLU A 78 -7.94 -17.98 -1.17
CA GLU A 78 -6.77 -18.80 -0.85
C GLU A 78 -5.94 -19.09 -2.10
N GLY A 79 -4.63 -18.80 -2.04
CA GLY A 79 -3.71 -18.96 -3.17
C GLY A 79 -3.68 -17.79 -4.16
N GLN A 80 -4.59 -16.81 -4.09
CA GLN A 80 -4.58 -15.61 -4.92
C GLN A 80 -3.75 -14.50 -4.27
N GLU A 81 -2.86 -13.89 -5.03
CA GLU A 81 -1.95 -12.86 -4.52
C GLU A 81 -2.63 -11.50 -4.36
N TYR A 82 -3.47 -11.12 -5.33
CA TYR A 82 -4.20 -9.85 -5.37
C TYR A 82 -5.70 -10.09 -5.44
N SER A 83 -6.49 -9.21 -4.81
CA SER A 83 -7.97 -9.22 -4.86
C SER A 83 -8.54 -8.11 -5.72
N ASP A 84 -7.79 -7.05 -5.90
CA ASP A 84 -8.20 -5.77 -6.46
C ASP A 84 -7.04 -5.07 -7.16
N ILE A 85 -7.38 -4.00 -7.89
CA ILE A 85 -6.41 -3.07 -8.45
C ILE A 85 -6.74 -1.70 -7.89
N ASP A 86 -5.76 -1.10 -7.21
CA ASP A 86 -5.88 0.25 -6.67
C ASP A 86 -5.28 1.27 -7.62
N PHE A 87 -6.01 2.34 -7.87
CA PHE A 87 -5.56 3.48 -8.67
C PHE A 87 -5.73 4.79 -7.93
N VAL A 88 -4.90 5.76 -8.26
CA VAL A 88 -5.09 7.15 -7.87
C VAL A 88 -5.07 8.07 -9.07
N SER A 89 -5.89 9.12 -9.01
CA SER A 89 -6.01 10.16 -10.03
C SER A 89 -6.27 11.50 -9.39
N TYR A 90 -6.30 12.55 -10.19
CA TYR A 90 -6.76 13.86 -9.75
C TYR A 90 -8.29 13.96 -9.80
N ARG A 91 -8.88 14.65 -8.82
CA ARG A 91 -10.33 14.89 -8.75
C ARG A 91 -10.89 15.52 -10.02
N LYS A 92 -10.14 16.39 -10.68
CA LYS A 92 -10.53 17.01 -11.97
C LYS A 92 -10.79 15.99 -13.09
N HIS A 93 -10.30 14.76 -12.96
CA HIS A 93 -10.50 13.67 -13.93
C HIS A 93 -11.66 12.72 -13.57
N ARG A 94 -12.31 12.91 -12.43
CA ARG A 94 -13.27 11.98 -11.84
C ARG A 94 -14.41 11.56 -12.80
N ASP A 95 -15.04 12.54 -13.46
CA ASP A 95 -16.17 12.26 -14.34
C ASP A 95 -15.72 11.61 -15.64
N LYS A 96 -14.61 12.07 -16.21
CA LYS A 96 -14.01 11.46 -17.42
C LYS A 96 -13.56 10.03 -17.16
N LEU A 97 -12.99 9.73 -15.99
CA LEU A 97 -12.62 8.36 -15.61
C LEU A 97 -13.86 7.47 -15.45
N LYS A 98 -14.97 8.00 -14.93
CA LYS A 98 -16.24 7.26 -14.89
C LYS A 98 -16.73 6.90 -16.32
N GLU A 99 -16.66 7.84 -17.25
CA GLU A 99 -17.00 7.60 -18.65
C GLU A 99 -16.06 6.58 -19.29
N PHE A 100 -14.76 6.71 -19.05
CA PHE A 100 -13.73 5.78 -19.51
C PHE A 100 -14.00 4.35 -19.03
N PHE A 101 -14.18 4.12 -17.72
CA PHE A 101 -14.43 2.80 -17.16
C PHE A 101 -15.73 2.19 -17.71
N ASN A 102 -16.79 2.98 -17.86
CA ASN A 102 -18.03 2.52 -18.49
C ASN A 102 -17.81 2.11 -19.96
N LYS A 103 -17.02 2.90 -20.72
CA LYS A 103 -16.70 2.61 -22.14
C LYS A 103 -15.96 1.28 -22.31
N ILE A 104 -15.06 0.93 -21.38
CA ILE A 104 -14.34 -0.36 -21.40
C ILE A 104 -15.12 -1.49 -20.71
N GLY A 105 -16.39 -1.26 -20.35
CA GLY A 105 -17.31 -2.27 -19.85
C GLY A 105 -17.27 -2.53 -18.34
N TYR A 106 -16.52 -1.74 -17.57
CA TYR A 106 -16.53 -1.85 -16.12
C TYR A 106 -17.83 -1.33 -15.52
N VAL A 107 -18.34 -2.03 -14.51
CA VAL A 107 -19.60 -1.69 -13.84
C VAL A 107 -19.30 -0.94 -12.54
N LYS A 108 -19.75 0.32 -12.46
CA LYS A 108 -19.56 1.13 -11.26
C LYS A 108 -20.43 0.59 -10.10
N ARG A 109 -19.80 0.36 -8.94
CA ARG A 109 -20.50 0.03 -7.70
C ARG A 109 -21.42 1.18 -7.29
N ARG A 110 -22.65 0.86 -6.88
CA ARG A 110 -23.56 1.83 -6.29
C ARG A 110 -23.00 2.34 -4.97
N ALA A 111 -23.01 3.65 -4.78
CA ALA A 111 -22.53 4.25 -3.54
C ALA A 111 -23.45 3.86 -2.39
N THR A 112 -22.85 3.33 -1.31
CA THR A 112 -23.50 3.25 0.00
C THR A 112 -23.26 4.55 0.76
N LEU A 113 -24.02 4.82 1.84
CA LEU A 113 -23.83 6.03 2.67
C LEU A 113 -22.37 6.16 3.18
N SER A 114 -21.74 5.05 3.54
CA SER A 114 -20.34 5.01 3.98
C SER A 114 -19.36 5.22 2.82
N SER A 115 -19.64 4.70 1.62
CA SER A 115 -18.77 4.91 0.45
C SER A 115 -18.97 6.26 -0.23
N ALA A 116 -20.10 6.93 0.00
CA ALA A 116 -20.33 8.30 -0.48
C ALA A 116 -19.45 9.32 0.27
N ALA A 117 -19.09 9.05 1.53
CA ALA A 117 -18.16 9.85 2.31
C ALA A 117 -16.69 9.65 1.90
N SER A 118 -16.34 8.46 1.40
CA SER A 118 -15.03 8.21 0.80
C SER A 118 -15.07 8.67 -0.64
N GLU A 119 -14.27 9.65 -1.01
CA GLU A 119 -14.25 10.23 -2.37
C GLU A 119 -13.67 9.29 -3.42
N ARG A 120 -13.79 7.97 -3.24
CA ARG A 120 -13.33 6.92 -4.16
C ARG A 120 -14.45 6.43 -5.08
N GLN A 121 -14.06 5.84 -6.20
CA GLN A 121 -14.95 5.13 -7.10
C GLN A 121 -14.52 3.68 -7.19
N ILE A 122 -15.49 2.77 -7.03
CA ILE A 122 -15.27 1.33 -7.12
C ILE A 122 -15.94 0.81 -8.38
N TYR A 123 -15.22 -0.05 -9.12
CA TYR A 123 -15.71 -0.66 -10.34
C TYR A 123 -15.46 -2.16 -10.31
N TYR A 124 -16.39 -2.92 -10.88
CA TYR A 124 -16.24 -4.36 -11.10
C TYR A 124 -15.74 -4.62 -12.52
N HIS A 125 -14.80 -5.54 -12.64
CA HIS A 125 -14.35 -6.04 -13.92
C HIS A 125 -15.54 -6.63 -14.71
N PRO A 126 -15.65 -6.45 -16.06
CA PRO A 126 -16.79 -6.91 -16.86
C PRO A 126 -17.13 -8.40 -16.67
N LYS A 127 -16.14 -9.24 -16.42
CA LYS A 127 -16.29 -10.68 -16.17
C LYS A 127 -16.26 -11.05 -14.68
N GLY A 128 -16.35 -10.08 -13.78
CA GLY A 128 -16.34 -10.31 -12.34
C GLY A 128 -15.03 -10.88 -11.78
N TRP A 129 -13.91 -10.70 -12.46
CA TRP A 129 -12.62 -11.27 -12.03
C TRP A 129 -12.10 -10.63 -10.74
N PHE A 130 -12.18 -9.31 -10.65
CA PHE A 130 -11.75 -8.49 -9.53
C PHE A 130 -12.51 -7.16 -9.54
N TYR A 131 -12.26 -6.34 -8.56
CA TYR A 131 -12.72 -4.95 -8.55
C TYR A 131 -11.55 -3.98 -8.63
N VAL A 132 -11.88 -2.74 -8.95
CA VAL A 132 -10.93 -1.63 -9.10
C VAL A 132 -11.37 -0.52 -8.18
N ASP A 133 -10.45 -0.02 -7.36
CA ASP A 133 -10.64 1.17 -6.54
C ASP A 133 -9.89 2.35 -7.16
N VAL A 134 -10.57 3.49 -7.31
CA VAL A 134 -9.96 4.73 -7.80
C VAL A 134 -10.10 5.81 -6.75
N PHE A 135 -8.97 6.23 -6.18
CA PHE A 135 -8.85 7.32 -5.23
C PHE A 135 -8.59 8.64 -5.96
N PHE A 136 -8.95 9.79 -5.34
CA PHE A 136 -8.80 11.10 -5.97
C PHE A 136 -8.08 12.08 -5.07
N ASP A 137 -6.97 12.65 -5.58
CA ASP A 137 -6.09 13.60 -4.92
C ASP A 137 -5.43 13.08 -3.65
N GLU A 138 -6.15 12.33 -2.83
CA GLU A 138 -5.71 11.88 -1.50
C GLU A 138 -6.14 10.44 -1.23
N LEU A 139 -5.30 9.69 -0.51
CA LEU A 139 -5.67 8.41 0.08
C LEU A 139 -6.31 8.68 1.46
N LEU A 140 -7.64 8.90 1.48
CA LEU A 140 -8.39 9.23 2.69
C LEU A 140 -8.74 8.02 3.56
N VAL A 141 -8.78 6.82 2.96
CA VAL A 141 -9.04 5.56 3.68
C VAL A 141 -7.77 5.04 4.34
N ALA A 142 -7.11 5.90 5.09
CA ALA A 142 -5.82 5.67 5.72
C ALA A 142 -5.81 6.24 7.14
N ASN A 143 -4.96 5.69 8.03
CA ASN A 143 -4.79 6.25 9.37
C ASN A 143 -4.21 7.67 9.31
N HIS A 144 -3.36 7.95 8.31
CA HIS A 144 -2.86 9.28 7.98
C HIS A 144 -3.07 9.54 6.49
N PRO A 145 -3.85 10.57 6.11
CA PRO A 145 -4.10 10.91 4.70
C PRO A 145 -2.82 11.20 3.94
N ILE A 146 -2.69 10.63 2.74
CA ILE A 146 -1.57 10.87 1.83
C ILE A 146 -2.07 11.70 0.66
N ASN A 147 -1.41 12.83 0.40
CA ASN A 147 -1.77 13.75 -0.67
C ASN A 147 -0.91 13.47 -1.92
N PHE A 148 -1.57 13.23 -3.05
CA PHE A 148 -0.91 12.97 -4.33
C PHE A 148 -0.91 14.16 -5.29
N ARG A 149 -1.40 15.35 -4.87
CA ARG A 149 -1.40 16.54 -5.74
C ARG A 149 0.02 16.93 -6.12
N GLY A 150 0.27 17.00 -7.44
CA GLY A 150 1.60 17.31 -8.00
C GLY A 150 2.60 16.16 -7.89
N ARG A 151 2.15 14.94 -7.58
CA ARG A 151 3.02 13.77 -7.46
C ARG A 151 2.78 12.70 -8.53
N LEU A 152 1.63 12.70 -9.19
CA LEU A 152 1.31 11.67 -10.19
C LEU A 152 2.13 11.81 -11.48
N GLU A 153 2.79 12.94 -11.69
CA GLU A 153 3.71 13.18 -12.82
C GLU A 153 5.13 12.66 -12.55
N LEU A 154 5.47 12.36 -11.28
CA LEU A 154 6.83 11.99 -10.88
C LEU A 154 7.21 10.55 -11.27
N ASP A 155 6.21 9.71 -11.54
CA ASP A 155 6.45 8.31 -11.92
C ASP A 155 5.33 7.77 -12.84
N TYR A 156 5.63 6.64 -13.52
CA TYR A 156 4.72 5.97 -14.44
C TYR A 156 5.13 4.50 -14.64
N PRO A 157 4.21 3.53 -14.68
CA PRO A 157 2.74 3.62 -14.58
C PRO A 157 2.20 3.68 -13.14
N THR A 158 3.08 3.62 -12.17
CA THR A 158 2.79 3.57 -10.74
C THR A 158 2.96 4.94 -10.07
N ILE A 159 2.65 5.04 -8.78
CA ILE A 159 3.14 6.13 -7.91
C ILE A 159 4.63 5.90 -7.60
N THR A 160 5.32 6.91 -7.03
CA THR A 160 6.74 6.80 -6.69
C THR A 160 7.01 5.79 -5.57
N ALA A 161 8.22 5.24 -5.50
CA ALA A 161 8.64 4.38 -4.38
C ALA A 161 8.49 5.06 -3.01
N THR A 162 8.69 6.39 -2.96
CA THR A 162 8.46 7.22 -1.76
C THR A 162 7.00 7.16 -1.31
N ASP A 163 6.07 7.36 -2.23
CA ASP A 163 4.64 7.34 -1.94
C ASP A 163 4.15 5.94 -1.58
N MET A 164 4.68 4.89 -2.23
CA MET A 164 4.40 3.49 -1.88
C MET A 164 4.85 3.17 -0.46
N LEU A 165 6.04 3.62 -0.06
CA LEU A 165 6.50 3.40 1.32
C LEU A 165 5.59 4.12 2.32
N LEU A 166 5.28 5.41 2.08
CA LEU A 166 4.39 6.20 2.95
C LEU A 166 2.99 5.56 3.05
N GLU A 167 2.43 5.05 1.95
CA GLU A 167 1.15 4.34 1.93
C GLU A 167 1.15 3.14 2.89
N LYS A 168 2.27 2.44 3.01
CA LYS A 168 2.39 1.28 3.90
C LYS A 168 2.67 1.67 5.33
N VAL A 169 3.68 2.50 5.57
CA VAL A 169 4.12 2.83 6.94
C VAL A 169 3.21 3.82 7.68
N GLN A 170 2.21 4.42 7.00
CA GLN A 170 1.22 5.29 7.63
C GLN A 170 0.19 4.51 8.47
N MET A 171 0.07 3.20 8.27
CA MET A 171 -0.93 2.39 8.95
C MET A 171 -0.57 2.18 10.41
N TRP A 172 -1.48 2.51 11.32
CA TRP A 172 -1.32 2.26 12.75
C TRP A 172 -2.05 0.99 13.18
N GLU A 173 -3.37 0.97 13.04
CA GLU A 173 -4.20 -0.15 13.49
C GLU A 173 -4.16 -1.36 12.57
N ALA A 174 -3.93 -1.12 11.28
CA ALA A 174 -4.11 -2.12 10.24
C ALA A 174 -2.80 -2.52 9.55
N PHE A 175 -1.63 -2.21 10.13
CA PHE A 175 -0.36 -2.66 9.60
C PHE A 175 -0.27 -4.19 9.70
N GLY A 176 -0.29 -4.86 8.56
CA GLY A 176 -0.38 -6.31 8.47
C GLY A 176 0.89 -6.97 7.93
N VAL A 177 0.85 -8.31 7.83
CA VAL A 177 1.96 -9.11 7.27
C VAL A 177 2.29 -8.69 5.83
N LYS A 178 1.28 -8.34 5.03
CA LYS A 178 1.48 -7.85 3.66
C LYS A 178 2.29 -6.56 3.66
N ASP A 179 1.90 -5.60 4.51
CA ASP A 179 2.54 -4.28 4.57
C ASP A 179 3.99 -4.40 5.04
N LEU A 180 4.27 -5.29 6.01
CA LEU A 180 5.62 -5.63 6.44
C LEU A 180 6.48 -6.15 5.27
N LYS A 181 5.97 -7.13 4.53
CA LYS A 181 6.68 -7.74 3.40
C LYS A 181 6.89 -6.72 2.26
N ASP A 182 5.88 -5.92 1.97
CA ASP A 182 5.94 -4.84 0.99
C ASP A 182 7.00 -3.79 1.36
N CYS A 183 7.07 -3.38 2.64
CA CYS A 183 8.10 -2.46 3.11
C CYS A 183 9.51 -3.05 3.02
N MET A 184 9.68 -4.33 3.39
CA MET A 184 10.98 -5.01 3.25
C MET A 184 11.44 -5.06 1.79
N LEU A 185 10.52 -5.35 0.88
CA LEU A 185 10.80 -5.40 -0.56
C LEU A 185 11.17 -4.02 -1.11
N LEU A 186 10.38 -2.98 -0.80
CA LEU A 186 10.65 -1.60 -1.22
C LEU A 186 12.00 -1.09 -0.71
N LEU A 187 12.30 -1.32 0.58
CA LEU A 187 13.56 -0.89 1.19
C LEU A 187 14.77 -1.63 0.62
N LEU A 188 14.62 -2.89 0.19
CA LEU A 188 15.70 -3.58 -0.48
C LEU A 188 15.89 -3.09 -1.93
N ALA A 189 14.79 -2.89 -2.66
CA ALA A 189 14.80 -2.56 -4.07
C ALA A 189 15.26 -1.13 -4.38
N HIS A 190 15.00 -0.18 -3.48
CA HIS A 190 15.22 1.26 -3.73
C HIS A 190 16.19 1.87 -2.74
N ASP A 191 17.05 2.76 -3.25
CA ASP A 191 17.98 3.51 -2.42
C ASP A 191 17.29 4.69 -1.72
N ILE A 192 17.84 5.08 -0.57
CA ILE A 192 17.47 6.33 0.09
C ILE A 192 18.28 7.46 -0.53
N LYS A 193 17.60 8.36 -1.24
CA LYS A 193 18.21 9.57 -1.80
C LYS A 193 17.72 10.83 -1.09
N GLU A 194 18.52 11.86 -1.08
CA GLU A 194 18.19 13.07 -0.33
C GLU A 194 17.02 13.84 -0.96
N ASN A 195 17.04 14.08 -2.27
CA ASN A 195 16.08 14.94 -2.97
C ASN A 195 15.63 14.37 -4.32
N SER A 196 15.48 13.06 -4.45
CA SER A 196 15.05 12.45 -5.72
C SER A 196 14.02 11.37 -5.48
N ASP A 197 12.94 11.39 -6.27
CA ASP A 197 11.95 10.32 -6.36
C ASP A 197 12.26 9.37 -7.54
N GLU A 198 13.30 9.62 -8.34
CA GLU A 198 13.67 8.79 -9.48
C GLU A 198 14.27 7.48 -9.01
N GLU A 199 13.49 6.39 -9.13
CA GLU A 199 13.83 5.04 -8.68
C GLU A 199 14.40 5.00 -7.25
N ALA A 200 13.88 5.88 -6.36
CA ALA A 200 14.41 6.04 -5.02
C ALA A 200 13.36 6.50 -4.01
N ILE A 201 13.67 6.33 -2.74
CA ILE A 201 12.92 6.89 -1.63
C ILE A 201 13.51 8.27 -1.29
N ASN A 202 12.71 9.32 -1.47
CA ASN A 202 13.10 10.72 -1.23
C ASN A 202 13.04 11.06 0.27
N ALA A 203 14.18 10.98 0.94
CA ALA A 203 14.27 11.17 2.38
C ALA A 203 13.90 12.62 2.80
N SER A 204 14.25 13.63 2.03
CA SER A 204 13.88 15.02 2.34
C SER A 204 12.40 15.28 2.21
N TYR A 205 11.72 14.68 1.21
CA TYR A 205 10.26 14.79 1.11
C TYR A 205 9.57 14.15 2.31
N VAL A 206 9.95 12.92 2.66
CA VAL A 206 9.42 12.21 3.83
C VAL A 206 9.66 13.02 5.10
N ALA A 207 10.89 13.48 5.35
CA ALA A 207 11.24 14.24 6.54
C ALA A 207 10.45 15.54 6.67
N LYS A 208 10.33 16.34 5.59
CA LYS A 208 9.55 17.58 5.57
C LYS A 208 8.06 17.33 5.82
N LEU A 209 7.49 16.27 5.22
CA LEU A 209 6.10 15.90 5.43
C LEU A 209 5.84 15.57 6.90
N LEU A 210 6.65 14.72 7.49
CA LEU A 210 6.51 14.26 8.87
C LEU A 210 6.85 15.35 9.90
N ALA A 211 7.64 16.35 9.53
CA ALA A 211 7.93 17.50 10.40
C ALA A 211 6.74 18.44 10.59
N GLN A 212 5.67 18.29 9.80
CA GLN A 212 4.43 19.09 9.93
C GLN A 212 3.39 18.40 10.81
N ASP A 213 3.37 17.07 10.89
CA ASP A 213 2.36 16.29 11.62
C ASP A 213 3.06 15.31 12.59
N TRP A 214 2.89 15.56 13.90
CA TRP A 214 3.44 14.70 14.95
C TRP A 214 2.83 13.30 14.93
N GLY A 215 1.55 13.18 14.67
CA GLY A 215 0.87 11.87 14.66
C GLY A 215 1.37 10.99 13.51
N PHE A 216 1.50 11.56 12.33
CA PHE A 216 2.05 10.86 11.18
C PHE A 216 3.54 10.49 11.39
N TRP A 217 4.33 11.44 11.91
CA TRP A 217 5.72 11.17 12.31
C TRP A 217 5.81 9.99 13.28
N TYR A 218 4.98 10.00 14.35
CA TYR A 218 5.02 8.96 15.38
C TYR A 218 4.69 7.59 14.79
N THR A 219 3.66 7.49 13.96
CA THR A 219 3.28 6.24 13.28
C THR A 219 4.39 5.73 12.37
N VAL A 220 4.90 6.59 11.47
CA VAL A 220 5.92 6.19 10.49
C VAL A 220 7.22 5.77 11.17
N THR A 221 7.72 6.56 12.12
CA THR A 221 8.97 6.21 12.82
C THR A 221 8.84 4.95 13.67
N THR A 222 7.68 4.76 14.32
CA THR A 222 7.40 3.53 15.07
C THR A 222 7.38 2.31 14.13
N ASN A 223 6.67 2.40 12.99
CA ASN A 223 6.61 1.28 12.04
C ASN A 223 7.99 0.98 11.43
N LEU A 224 8.77 1.98 11.06
CA LEU A 224 10.13 1.77 10.56
C LEU A 224 11.03 1.08 11.59
N GLN A 225 10.97 1.50 12.86
CA GLN A 225 11.74 0.86 13.94
C GLN A 225 11.26 -0.58 14.20
N ASN A 226 9.96 -0.84 14.13
CA ASN A 226 9.41 -2.18 14.26
C ASN A 226 9.82 -3.09 13.09
N ILE A 227 9.84 -2.57 11.85
CA ILE A 227 10.38 -3.32 10.69
C ILE A 227 11.85 -3.66 10.92
N LYS A 228 12.66 -2.68 11.37
CA LYS A 228 14.08 -2.90 11.69
C LYS A 228 14.26 -3.98 12.76
N ARG A 229 13.49 -3.90 13.85
CA ARG A 229 13.51 -4.93 14.90
C ARG A 229 13.13 -6.30 14.33
N PHE A 230 12.05 -6.38 13.54
CA PHE A 230 11.65 -7.64 12.93
C PHE A 230 12.76 -8.23 12.05
N VAL A 231 13.38 -7.43 11.18
CA VAL A 231 14.49 -7.88 10.31
C VAL A 231 15.70 -8.34 11.13
N THR A 232 15.99 -7.65 12.23
CA THR A 232 17.09 -8.00 13.15
C THR A 232 16.80 -9.33 13.89
N GLU A 233 15.57 -9.54 14.31
CA GLU A 233 15.12 -10.73 15.06
C GLU A 233 14.44 -11.77 14.14
N LEU A 234 14.69 -11.74 12.83
CA LEU A 234 14.02 -12.57 11.83
C LEU A 234 14.12 -14.07 12.16
N ASP A 235 15.22 -14.52 12.71
CA ASP A 235 15.41 -15.93 13.10
C ASP A 235 14.39 -16.41 14.15
N LYS A 236 13.86 -15.49 14.96
CA LYS A 236 12.84 -15.77 15.98
C LYS A 236 11.43 -15.51 15.48
N LEU A 237 11.25 -14.45 14.68
CA LEU A 237 9.94 -13.90 14.32
C LEU A 237 9.47 -14.33 12.93
N GLY A 238 10.35 -14.83 12.06
CA GLY A 238 10.04 -15.15 10.66
C GLY A 238 8.91 -16.16 10.50
N ALA A 239 8.88 -17.18 11.36
CA ALA A 239 7.83 -18.22 11.31
C ALA A 239 6.42 -17.66 11.51
N GLU A 240 6.25 -16.59 12.31
CA GLU A 240 4.95 -15.94 12.59
C GLU A 240 4.31 -15.34 11.33
N VAL A 241 5.16 -14.97 10.37
CA VAL A 241 4.74 -14.34 9.12
C VAL A 241 5.03 -15.22 7.89
N LYS A 242 5.33 -16.49 8.12
CA LYS A 242 5.65 -17.48 7.06
C LYS A 242 6.85 -17.05 6.20
N ILE A 243 7.89 -16.49 6.81
CA ILE A 243 9.19 -16.24 6.17
C ILE A 243 10.19 -17.23 6.74
N ASP A 244 10.87 -18.01 5.87
CA ASP A 244 12.00 -18.82 6.29
C ASP A 244 13.24 -17.92 6.46
N PRO A 245 13.74 -17.74 7.70
CA PRO A 245 14.88 -16.86 7.95
C PRO A 245 16.15 -17.29 7.20
N LYS A 246 16.29 -18.56 6.89
CA LYS A 246 17.48 -19.11 6.18
C LYS A 246 17.57 -18.62 4.74
N LEU A 247 16.44 -18.24 4.14
CA LEU A 247 16.39 -17.73 2.76
C LEU A 247 16.81 -16.26 2.66
N ILE A 248 16.70 -15.48 3.75
CA ILE A 248 17.03 -14.05 3.78
C ILE A 248 18.48 -13.87 4.19
N LEU A 249 19.31 -13.40 3.28
CA LEU A 249 20.74 -13.22 3.50
C LEU A 249 21.03 -12.14 4.53
N GLN A 250 22.15 -12.26 5.26
CA GLN A 250 22.58 -11.23 6.22
C GLN A 250 22.86 -9.88 5.54
N GLU A 251 23.34 -9.90 4.31
CA GLU A 251 23.52 -8.68 3.50
C GLU A 251 22.18 -8.00 3.19
N GLU A 252 21.14 -8.75 2.80
CA GLU A 252 19.78 -8.24 2.57
C GLU A 252 19.22 -7.59 3.85
N ARG A 253 19.37 -8.26 5.01
CA ARG A 253 18.96 -7.74 6.33
C ARG A 253 19.72 -6.47 6.68
N GLY A 254 21.04 -6.47 6.49
CA GLY A 254 21.91 -5.32 6.76
C GLY A 254 21.56 -4.13 5.88
N ASN A 255 21.27 -4.35 4.59
CA ASN A 255 20.88 -3.31 3.66
C ASN A 255 19.57 -2.65 4.08
N ILE A 256 18.52 -3.43 4.37
CA ILE A 256 17.22 -2.92 4.84
C ILE A 256 17.41 -2.09 6.11
N ASN A 257 18.11 -2.62 7.11
CA ASN A 257 18.34 -1.93 8.38
C ASN A 257 19.11 -0.61 8.21
N THR A 258 20.14 -0.59 7.36
CA THR A 258 20.91 0.60 7.06
C THR A 258 20.03 1.69 6.41
N LYS A 259 19.18 1.31 5.46
CA LYS A 259 18.26 2.24 4.79
C LYS A 259 17.21 2.81 5.74
N ILE A 260 16.71 2.00 6.68
CA ILE A 260 15.82 2.48 7.74
C ILE A 260 16.55 3.50 8.62
N ASP A 261 17.79 3.22 9.04
CA ASP A 261 18.57 4.15 9.86
C ASP A 261 18.84 5.47 9.15
N MET A 262 19.18 5.43 7.86
CA MET A 262 19.35 6.64 7.03
C MET A 262 18.07 7.47 6.98
N LEU A 263 16.93 6.83 6.72
CA LEU A 263 15.65 7.51 6.62
C LEU A 263 15.21 8.09 7.97
N VAL A 264 15.27 7.30 9.04
CA VAL A 264 14.91 7.75 10.40
C VAL A 264 15.80 8.90 10.83
N LYS A 265 17.13 8.81 10.60
CA LYS A 265 18.05 9.90 10.89
C LYS A 265 17.64 11.19 10.19
N LYS A 266 17.34 11.13 8.88
CA LYS A 266 16.91 12.31 8.11
C LYS A 266 15.59 12.89 8.64
N ILE A 267 14.63 12.03 9.02
CA ILE A 267 13.36 12.43 9.63
C ILE A 267 13.63 13.16 10.98
N GLU A 268 14.52 12.65 11.83
CA GLU A 268 14.79 13.26 13.13
C GLU A 268 15.56 14.59 13.00
N ASP A 269 16.49 14.68 12.08
CA ASP A 269 17.29 15.88 11.83
C ASP A 269 16.47 17.04 11.23
N GLU A 270 15.29 16.76 10.61
CA GLU A 270 14.43 17.80 10.01
C GLU A 270 13.78 18.70 11.08
N PRO A 271 13.90 20.03 10.95
CA PRO A 271 13.30 20.96 11.93
C PRO A 271 11.78 20.82 12.00
N LYS A 272 11.27 20.52 13.19
CA LYS A 272 9.84 20.29 13.43
C LYS A 272 9.06 21.62 13.50
N SER A 273 7.87 21.64 12.90
CA SER A 273 6.96 22.80 12.94
C SER A 273 6.51 23.14 14.37
N PHE A 274 6.00 24.36 14.57
CA PHE A 274 5.44 24.76 15.86
C PHE A 274 4.25 23.88 16.26
N GLY A 275 3.35 23.60 15.30
CA GLY A 275 2.20 22.72 15.52
C GLY A 275 2.61 21.30 15.94
N TRP A 276 3.63 20.74 15.29
CA TRP A 276 4.21 19.45 15.64
C TRP A 276 4.71 19.46 17.11
N LYS A 277 5.50 20.48 17.49
CA LYS A 277 6.07 20.61 18.86
C LYS A 277 4.97 20.73 19.93
N MET A 278 3.89 21.47 19.65
CA MET A 278 2.75 21.58 20.55
C MET A 278 2.01 20.25 20.69
N ARG A 279 1.78 19.55 19.58
CA ARG A 279 1.14 18.22 19.58
C ARG A 279 1.99 17.17 20.32
N ALA A 280 3.31 17.22 20.20
CA ALA A 280 4.24 16.32 20.88
C ALA A 280 4.13 16.40 22.42
N LYS A 281 3.80 17.57 22.99
CA LYS A 281 3.57 17.70 24.45
C LYS A 281 2.37 16.90 24.95
N VAL A 282 1.39 16.67 24.09
CA VAL A 282 0.21 15.83 24.39
C VAL A 282 0.57 14.34 24.21
N GLY A 283 1.38 14.05 23.20
CA GLY A 283 1.84 12.69 22.88
C GLY A 283 0.67 11.75 22.56
N THR A 284 0.80 10.50 22.96
CA THR A 284 -0.19 9.43 22.74
C THR A 284 -1.41 9.50 23.67
N LYS A 285 -1.44 10.44 24.64
CA LYS A 285 -2.60 10.64 25.52
C LYS A 285 -3.89 11.01 24.78
N LYS A 286 -3.75 11.53 23.57
CA LYS A 286 -4.87 11.83 22.67
C LYS A 286 -4.61 11.09 21.35
N GLN A 287 -5.64 10.41 20.84
CA GLN A 287 -5.58 9.73 19.53
C GLN A 287 -4.98 10.66 18.46
N TRP A 288 -4.10 10.09 17.62
CA TRP A 288 -3.30 10.84 16.65
C TRP A 288 -3.50 10.36 15.20
N TYR A 289 -4.34 9.37 14.99
CA TYR A 289 -4.64 8.78 13.69
C TYR A 289 -6.15 8.72 13.46
N CYS A 290 -6.56 8.56 12.21
CA CYS A 290 -7.94 8.30 11.83
C CYS A 290 -8.21 6.80 11.89
N HIS A 291 -9.38 6.39 12.42
CA HIS A 291 -9.80 5.00 12.32
C HIS A 291 -10.12 4.64 10.88
N VAL A 292 -9.70 3.46 10.47
CA VAL A 292 -10.03 2.89 9.16
C VAL A 292 -10.89 1.65 9.39
N GLU A 293 -12.16 1.71 8.98
CA GLU A 293 -13.03 0.54 8.96
C GLU A 293 -12.55 -0.41 7.85
N ARG A 294 -11.97 -1.53 8.23
CA ARG A 294 -11.75 -2.66 7.32
C ARG A 294 -12.83 -3.71 7.60
N PRO A 295 -13.73 -4.00 6.63
CA PRO A 295 -14.77 -5.02 6.79
C PRO A 295 -14.23 -6.41 7.12
N ASP A 296 -12.97 -6.68 6.80
CA ASP A 296 -12.38 -8.01 6.79
C ASP A 296 -11.39 -8.28 7.94
N THR A 297 -11.12 -7.31 8.80
CA THR A 297 -10.29 -7.52 10.00
C THR A 297 -11.12 -7.99 11.18
N VAL A 298 -11.62 -9.21 11.09
CA VAL A 298 -12.07 -9.94 12.27
C VAL A 298 -10.82 -10.31 13.06
N GLY A 299 -10.54 -9.58 14.14
CA GLY A 299 -9.41 -9.83 15.03
C GLY A 299 -8.31 -8.77 15.00
N GLY A 300 -8.68 -7.52 14.85
CA GLY A 300 -7.97 -6.28 14.70
C GLY A 300 -6.78 -5.93 15.57
N PHE A 301 -5.81 -6.81 15.71
CA PHE A 301 -4.51 -6.41 16.24
C PHE A 301 -3.53 -6.32 15.08
N GLY A 302 -2.87 -5.17 14.92
CA GLY A 302 -1.77 -5.04 13.99
C GLY A 302 -0.73 -6.12 14.27
N ILE A 303 -0.02 -6.54 13.22
CA ILE A 303 1.02 -7.58 13.34
C ILE A 303 2.00 -7.28 14.48
N TRP A 304 2.26 -6.02 14.76
CA TRP A 304 3.16 -5.59 15.84
C TRP A 304 2.68 -6.01 17.22
N GLU A 305 1.39 -5.95 17.50
CA GLU A 305 0.84 -6.38 18.79
C GLU A 305 0.97 -7.89 18.96
N ALA A 306 0.74 -8.66 17.90
CA ALA A 306 0.95 -10.11 17.91
C ALA A 306 2.43 -10.49 18.09
N ILE A 307 3.34 -9.76 17.44
CA ILE A 307 4.79 -9.99 17.54
C ILE A 307 5.33 -9.53 18.89
N MET A 308 4.84 -8.39 19.43
CA MET A 308 5.35 -7.81 20.68
C MET A 308 4.86 -8.54 21.92
N ARG A 309 3.62 -9.09 21.93
CA ARG A 309 3.09 -9.86 23.08
C ARG A 309 3.83 -11.18 23.34
N LYS A 310 4.53 -11.73 22.35
CA LYS A 310 5.34 -12.94 22.53
C LYS A 310 6.76 -12.68 23.04
N GLY A 311 7.12 -11.43 23.24
CA GLY A 311 8.42 -11.01 23.80
C GLY A 311 8.38 -10.65 25.29
N GLU A 312 7.19 -10.72 25.91
CA GLU A 312 6.98 -10.66 27.36
C GLU A 312 6.78 -12.09 27.92
#